data_21463358fc7b2af40e7a83a40588ecc4
#
_entry.id   21463358fc7b2af40e7a83a40588ecc4
#
_cell.length_a   1.000
_cell.length_b   1.000
_cell.length_c   1.000
_cell.angle_alpha   90.00
_cell.angle_beta   90.00
_cell.angle_gamma   90.00
#
_symmetry.space_group_name_H-M   'P 1'
#
loop_
_entity.id
_entity.type
_entity.pdbx_description
1 polymer ?
#
loop_
_entity_poly.entity_id
_entity_poly.type
_entity_poly.pdbx_seq_one_letter_code
_entity_poly.pdbx_strand_id
1 'polypeptide(L)'
;MGNYNVGDMIRLSRIAKKMTQEELSEGVCSVETLSRIENGKHKVKSDTYRQLMEKMYQITEKNYAVCVSRDMELIQEREYFEDAMAKHDFEKADFYMEQMKKLVGKDASTQRYIRRESTFLDYYMQRITAEQLVEALEELAEEVVPQYKKFLD
;
A
#
# COMPACT_ATOMS: atom_id res chain seq x y z
N MET A 1 12.22 3.16 -16.62
CA MET A 1 11.50 2.76 -15.42
C MET A 1 10.06 2.44 -15.80
N GLY A 2 9.64 1.21 -15.59
CA GLY A 2 8.25 0.88 -15.75
C GLY A 2 7.45 1.59 -14.66
N ASN A 3 6.69 2.60 -15.02
CA ASN A 3 5.70 3.16 -14.12
C ASN A 3 4.54 2.17 -14.05
N TYR A 4 4.52 1.33 -13.03
CA TYR A 4 3.36 0.49 -12.76
C TYR A 4 2.18 1.39 -12.35
N ASN A 5 1.10 1.27 -13.07
CA ASN A 5 -0.16 1.91 -12.68
C ASN A 5 -1.05 0.91 -11.90
N VAL A 6 -2.16 1.38 -11.40
CA VAL A 6 -3.10 0.55 -10.63
C VAL A 6 -3.60 -0.66 -11.45
N GLY A 7 -3.83 -0.48 -12.75
CA GLY A 7 -4.23 -1.56 -13.64
C GLY A 7 -3.15 -2.65 -13.79
N ASP A 8 -1.89 -2.25 -13.91
CA ASP A 8 -0.76 -3.18 -13.95
C ASP A 8 -0.64 -3.97 -12.65
N MET A 9 -0.83 -3.31 -11.52
CA MET A 9 -0.79 -3.95 -10.21
C MET A 9 -1.89 -5.00 -10.07
N ILE A 10 -3.11 -4.70 -10.47
CA ILE A 10 -4.23 -5.65 -10.48
C ILE A 10 -3.89 -6.85 -11.36
N ARG A 11 -3.44 -6.58 -12.58
CA ARG A 11 -3.09 -7.64 -13.54
C ARG A 11 -1.98 -8.56 -13.02
N LEU A 12 -0.88 -7.99 -12.53
CA LEU A 12 0.26 -8.77 -12.02
C LEU A 12 -0.13 -9.57 -10.77
N SER A 13 -0.92 -8.99 -9.87
CA SER A 13 -1.45 -9.69 -8.70
C SER A 13 -2.36 -10.86 -9.10
N ARG A 14 -3.25 -10.65 -10.07
CA ARG A 14 -4.12 -11.70 -10.60
C ARG A 14 -3.31 -12.86 -11.19
N ILE A 15 -2.31 -12.54 -12.02
CA ILE A 15 -1.42 -13.56 -12.63
C ILE A 15 -0.66 -14.32 -11.55
N ALA A 16 -0.12 -13.63 -10.54
CA ALA A 16 0.58 -14.27 -9.43
C ALA A 16 -0.32 -15.23 -8.63
N LYS A 17 -1.62 -14.93 -8.55
CA LYS A 17 -2.63 -15.79 -7.91
C LYS A 17 -3.20 -16.85 -8.86
N LYS A 18 -2.72 -16.92 -10.11
CA LYS A 18 -3.17 -17.87 -11.14
C LYS A 18 -4.68 -17.80 -11.43
N MET A 19 -5.25 -16.62 -11.30
CA MET A 19 -6.67 -16.34 -11.59
C MET A 19 -6.86 -15.87 -13.02
N THR A 20 -7.94 -16.31 -13.66
CA THR A 20 -8.38 -15.74 -14.95
C THR A 20 -9.09 -14.40 -14.73
N GLN A 21 -9.27 -13.61 -15.79
CA GLN A 21 -10.05 -12.38 -15.73
C GLN A 21 -11.52 -12.66 -15.35
N GLU A 22 -12.07 -13.76 -15.85
CA GLU A 22 -13.42 -14.22 -15.52
C GLU A 22 -13.55 -14.51 -14.02
N GLU A 23 -12.63 -15.28 -13.46
CA GLU A 23 -12.62 -15.62 -12.03
C GLU A 23 -12.50 -14.37 -11.16
N LEU A 24 -11.62 -13.43 -11.50
CA LEU A 24 -11.44 -12.22 -10.69
C LEU A 24 -12.62 -11.27 -10.82
N SER A 25 -13.17 -11.08 -12.02
CA SER A 25 -14.26 -10.14 -12.26
C SER A 25 -15.63 -10.61 -11.73
N GLU A 26 -15.82 -11.92 -11.56
CA GLU A 26 -17.08 -12.49 -11.13
C GLU A 26 -17.59 -11.86 -9.82
N GLY A 27 -18.79 -11.32 -9.85
CA GLY A 27 -19.41 -10.65 -8.71
C GLY A 27 -18.89 -9.24 -8.41
N VAL A 28 -17.93 -8.74 -9.20
CA VAL A 28 -17.33 -7.40 -9.01
C VAL A 28 -17.64 -6.48 -10.19
N CYS A 29 -17.30 -6.89 -11.40
CA CYS A 29 -17.51 -6.12 -12.62
C CYS A 29 -17.56 -7.05 -13.84
N SER A 30 -17.81 -6.50 -15.02
CA SER A 30 -17.71 -7.30 -16.25
C SER A 30 -16.26 -7.62 -16.61
N VAL A 31 -16.05 -8.71 -17.34
CA VAL A 31 -14.71 -9.09 -17.84
C VAL A 31 -14.13 -7.98 -18.71
N GLU A 32 -14.94 -7.34 -19.54
CA GLU A 32 -14.53 -6.22 -20.40
C GLU A 32 -14.06 -5.04 -19.55
N THR A 33 -14.76 -4.72 -18.47
CA THR A 33 -14.35 -3.67 -17.53
C THR A 33 -13.01 -3.98 -16.88
N LEU A 34 -12.84 -5.20 -16.38
CA LEU A 34 -11.57 -5.64 -15.80
C LEU A 34 -10.43 -5.56 -16.83
N SER A 35 -10.66 -6.03 -18.05
CA SER A 35 -9.68 -5.95 -19.14
C SER A 35 -9.27 -4.50 -19.43
N ARG A 36 -10.21 -3.57 -19.46
CA ARG A 36 -9.90 -2.15 -19.65
C ARG A 36 -9.13 -1.54 -18.47
N ILE A 37 -9.45 -1.93 -17.26
CA ILE A 37 -8.71 -1.51 -16.06
C ILE A 37 -7.26 -2.00 -16.15
N GLU A 38 -7.05 -3.27 -16.43
CA GLU A 38 -5.73 -3.88 -16.55
C GLU A 38 -4.88 -3.27 -17.67
N ASN A 39 -5.52 -2.79 -18.73
CA ASN A 39 -4.84 -2.14 -19.86
C ASN A 39 -4.71 -0.61 -19.69
N GLY A 40 -5.11 -0.06 -18.56
CA GLY A 40 -5.03 1.37 -18.30
C GLY A 40 -6.02 2.23 -19.07
N LYS A 41 -7.03 1.62 -19.72
CA LYS A 41 -8.05 2.32 -20.52
C LYS A 41 -9.28 2.74 -19.72
N HIS A 42 -9.38 2.33 -18.48
CA HIS A 42 -10.48 2.63 -17.58
C HIS A 42 -9.95 2.88 -16.17
N LYS A 43 -10.34 4.00 -15.58
CA LYS A 43 -9.96 4.32 -14.20
C LYS A 43 -10.80 3.47 -13.26
N VAL A 44 -10.14 2.68 -12.41
CA VAL A 44 -10.84 1.86 -11.43
C VAL A 44 -11.41 2.71 -10.30
N LYS A 45 -12.64 2.43 -9.89
CA LYS A 45 -13.27 3.04 -8.70
C LYS A 45 -12.70 2.40 -7.45
N SER A 46 -12.59 3.17 -6.36
CA SER A 46 -12.05 2.69 -5.09
C SER A 46 -12.75 1.44 -4.55
N ASP A 47 -14.08 1.38 -4.63
CA ASP A 47 -14.84 0.21 -4.18
C ASP A 47 -14.58 -1.02 -5.06
N THR A 48 -14.47 -0.85 -6.37
CA THR A 48 -14.12 -1.93 -7.31
C THR A 48 -12.72 -2.44 -7.02
N TYR A 49 -11.75 -1.54 -6.85
CA TYR A 49 -10.37 -1.90 -6.48
C TYR A 49 -10.34 -2.73 -5.19
N ARG A 50 -11.04 -2.27 -4.16
CA ARG A 50 -11.12 -2.99 -2.89
C ARG A 50 -11.66 -4.40 -3.06
N GLN A 51 -12.77 -4.58 -3.78
CA GLN A 51 -13.36 -5.88 -4.03
C GLN A 51 -12.44 -6.82 -4.80
N LEU A 52 -11.71 -6.30 -5.79
CA LEU A 52 -10.72 -7.08 -6.54
C LEU A 52 -9.58 -7.55 -5.63
N MET A 53 -9.05 -6.65 -4.79
CA MET A 53 -7.97 -6.97 -3.85
C MET A 53 -8.42 -7.96 -2.77
N GLU A 54 -9.62 -7.81 -2.22
CA GLU A 54 -10.21 -8.77 -1.28
C GLU A 54 -10.30 -10.16 -1.88
N LYS A 55 -10.73 -10.24 -3.13
CA LYS A 55 -10.90 -11.51 -3.83
C LYS A 55 -9.56 -12.21 -4.11
N MET A 56 -8.53 -11.45 -4.46
CA MET A 56 -7.19 -12.00 -4.73
C MET A 56 -6.46 -12.44 -3.46
N TYR A 57 -6.57 -11.67 -2.39
CA TYR A 57 -5.74 -11.85 -1.19
C TYR A 57 -6.48 -12.40 0.01
N GLN A 58 -7.82 -12.51 -0.05
CA GLN A 58 -8.66 -12.91 1.08
C GLN A 58 -8.33 -12.12 2.37
N ILE A 59 -8.03 -10.84 2.19
CA ILE A 59 -7.57 -9.98 3.27
C ILE A 59 -8.76 -9.50 4.10
N THR A 60 -8.63 -9.48 5.41
CA THR A 60 -9.61 -8.89 6.31
C THR A 60 -9.37 -7.39 6.47
N GLU A 61 -10.40 -6.62 6.79
CA GLU A 61 -10.30 -5.15 6.94
C GLU A 61 -9.13 -4.68 7.81
N LYS A 62 -8.72 -5.46 8.79
CA LYS A 62 -7.63 -5.12 9.71
C LYS A 62 -6.24 -5.09 9.06
N ASN A 63 -6.07 -5.72 7.90
CA ASN A 63 -4.78 -5.82 7.21
C ASN A 63 -4.62 -4.82 6.09
N TYR A 64 -5.61 -3.98 5.93
CA TYR A 64 -5.69 -3.09 4.79
C TYR A 64 -5.06 -1.76 5.02
N ALA A 65 -4.09 -1.42 5.30
CA ALA A 65 -3.56 -0.05 5.32
C ALA A 65 -3.95 0.76 4.05
N VAL A 66 -3.00 1.18 3.33
CA VAL A 66 -3.18 1.97 2.11
C VAL A 66 -3.87 1.20 0.98
N CYS A 67 -3.76 -0.15 0.95
CA CYS A 67 -4.29 -0.97 -0.15
C CYS A 67 -5.79 -0.83 -0.38
N VAL A 68 -6.57 -0.49 0.64
CA VAL A 68 -8.02 -0.28 0.56
C VAL A 68 -8.41 1.16 0.82
N SER A 69 -7.45 2.06 0.78
CA SER A 69 -7.75 3.47 0.81
C SER A 69 -8.72 3.82 -0.31
N ARG A 70 -9.67 4.70 -0.02
CA ARG A 70 -10.55 5.27 -1.03
C ARG A 70 -9.84 6.28 -1.93
N ASP A 71 -8.66 6.64 -1.57
CA ASP A 71 -7.84 7.57 -2.33
C ASP A 71 -6.92 6.80 -3.30
N MET A 72 -7.31 6.77 -4.56
CA MET A 72 -6.56 6.09 -5.61
C MET A 72 -5.22 6.78 -5.90
N GLU A 73 -5.12 8.08 -5.67
CA GLU A 73 -3.85 8.79 -5.81
C GLU A 73 -2.86 8.35 -4.72
N LEU A 74 -3.33 8.21 -3.50
CA LEU A 74 -2.51 7.70 -2.39
C LEU A 74 -2.00 6.28 -2.67
N ILE A 75 -2.84 5.40 -3.21
CA ILE A 75 -2.45 4.04 -3.61
C ILE A 75 -1.35 4.09 -4.67
N GLN A 76 -1.46 4.97 -5.64
CA GLN A 76 -0.48 5.11 -6.71
C GLN A 76 0.87 5.63 -6.18
N GLU A 77 0.84 6.64 -5.32
CA GLU A 77 2.05 7.17 -4.68
C GLU A 77 2.73 6.11 -3.80
N ARG A 78 1.95 5.28 -3.11
CA ARG A 78 2.47 4.14 -2.36
C ARG A 78 3.24 3.16 -3.24
N GLU A 79 2.71 2.80 -4.40
CA GLU A 79 3.40 1.89 -5.33
C GLU A 79 4.73 2.47 -5.80
N TYR A 80 4.76 3.75 -6.12
CA TYR A 80 6.01 4.42 -6.51
C TYR A 80 7.00 4.47 -5.34
N PHE A 81 6.53 4.74 -4.15
CA PHE A 81 7.35 4.74 -2.93
C PHE A 81 7.96 3.36 -2.67
N GLU A 82 7.15 2.30 -2.70
CA GLU A 82 7.62 0.93 -2.46
C GLU A 82 8.63 0.47 -3.53
N ASP A 83 8.40 0.81 -4.79
CA ASP A 83 9.37 0.53 -5.86
C ASP A 83 10.70 1.26 -5.65
N ALA A 84 10.65 2.53 -5.27
CA ALA A 84 11.84 3.31 -4.97
C ALA A 84 12.62 2.74 -3.77
N MET A 85 11.91 2.34 -2.71
CA MET A 85 12.51 1.68 -1.54
C MET A 85 13.17 0.35 -1.90
N ALA A 86 12.51 -0.47 -2.70
CA ALA A 86 13.04 -1.74 -3.17
C ALA A 86 14.31 -1.58 -4.01
N LYS A 87 14.43 -0.50 -4.74
CA LYS A 87 15.60 -0.13 -5.54
C LYS A 87 16.67 0.64 -4.77
N HIS A 88 16.43 0.91 -3.49
CA HIS A 88 17.29 1.76 -2.66
C HIS A 88 17.47 3.19 -3.21
N ASP A 89 16.52 3.68 -3.97
CA ASP A 89 16.48 5.06 -4.45
C ASP A 89 15.75 5.93 -3.41
N PHE A 90 16.45 6.21 -2.31
CA PHE A 90 15.86 6.88 -1.16
C PHE A 90 15.46 8.33 -1.42
N GLU A 91 16.11 9.01 -2.36
CA GLU A 91 15.72 10.36 -2.75
C GLU A 91 14.33 10.37 -3.42
N LYS A 92 14.09 9.41 -4.32
CA LYS A 92 12.76 9.24 -4.91
C LYS A 92 11.73 8.76 -3.88
N ALA A 93 12.12 7.84 -3.01
CA ALA A 93 11.25 7.39 -1.92
C ALA A 93 10.82 8.57 -1.04
N ASP A 94 11.73 9.47 -0.70
CA ASP A 94 11.44 10.68 0.08
C ASP A 94 10.44 11.60 -0.65
N PHE A 95 10.63 11.80 -1.95
CA PHE A 95 9.68 12.55 -2.76
C PHE A 95 8.27 11.95 -2.71
N TYR A 96 8.14 10.64 -2.94
CA TYR A 96 6.83 9.97 -2.91
C TYR A 96 6.24 9.93 -1.51
N MET A 97 7.05 9.79 -0.47
CA MET A 97 6.60 9.89 0.91
C MET A 97 5.95 11.25 1.20
N GLU A 98 6.56 12.33 0.73
CA GLU A 98 5.98 13.67 0.89
C GLU A 98 4.65 13.82 0.11
N GLN A 99 4.51 13.19 -1.05
CA GLN A 99 3.21 13.17 -1.75
C GLN A 99 2.16 12.39 -0.94
N MET A 100 2.50 11.21 -0.42
CA MET A 100 1.59 10.44 0.43
C MET A 100 1.14 11.21 1.68
N LYS A 101 2.05 11.92 2.32
CA LYS A 101 1.72 12.76 3.50
C LYS A 101 0.71 13.86 3.19
N LYS A 102 0.71 14.39 1.97
CA LYS A 102 -0.27 15.40 1.53
C LYS A 102 -1.65 14.79 1.28
N LEU A 103 -1.68 13.54 0.85
CA LEU A 103 -2.90 12.83 0.46
C LEU A 103 -3.55 12.07 1.64
N VAL A 104 -2.82 11.81 2.71
CA VAL A 104 -3.33 11.03 3.83
C VAL A 104 -4.51 11.72 4.50
N GLY A 105 -5.59 10.96 4.66
CA GLY A 105 -6.80 11.41 5.34
C GLY A 105 -6.81 11.06 6.84
N LYS A 106 -8.01 10.85 7.38
CA LYS A 106 -8.23 10.60 8.81
C LYS A 106 -8.13 9.11 9.19
N ASP A 107 -7.93 8.23 8.22
CA ASP A 107 -7.83 6.80 8.49
C ASP A 107 -6.58 6.47 9.32
N ALA A 108 -6.81 5.95 10.52
CA ALA A 108 -5.74 5.65 11.48
C ALA A 108 -4.75 4.59 10.97
N SER A 109 -5.23 3.60 10.21
CA SER A 109 -4.37 2.55 9.66
C SER A 109 -3.40 3.10 8.62
N THR A 110 -3.91 3.94 7.73
CA THR A 110 -3.09 4.62 6.71
C THR A 110 -2.09 5.58 7.34
N GLN A 111 -2.50 6.34 8.36
CA GLN A 111 -1.59 7.22 9.08
C GLN A 111 -0.47 6.45 9.78
N ARG A 112 -0.77 5.30 10.40
CA ARG A 112 0.26 4.43 11.01
C ARG A 112 1.20 3.84 9.97
N TYR A 113 0.69 3.42 8.82
CA TYR A 113 1.52 2.96 7.71
C TYR A 113 2.52 4.03 7.29
N ILE A 114 2.06 5.25 7.03
CA ILE A 114 2.91 6.37 6.61
C ILE A 114 3.94 6.70 7.69
N ARG A 115 3.56 6.76 8.95
CA ARG A 115 4.49 7.01 10.05
C ARG A 115 5.57 5.94 10.14
N ARG A 116 5.20 4.67 10.02
CA ARG A 116 6.15 3.55 10.03
C ARG A 116 7.13 3.62 8.87
N GLU A 117 6.64 3.75 7.65
CA GLU A 117 7.49 3.77 6.46
C GLU A 117 8.36 5.03 6.40
N SER A 118 7.83 6.18 6.84
CA SER A 118 8.60 7.42 6.97
C SER A 118 9.75 7.27 7.98
N THR A 119 9.52 6.56 9.07
CA THR A 119 10.57 6.30 10.08
C THR A 119 11.68 5.42 9.54
N PHE A 120 11.35 4.37 8.80
CA PHE A 120 12.37 3.55 8.12
C PHE A 120 13.16 4.37 7.10
N LEU A 121 12.48 5.18 6.31
CA LEU A 121 13.12 6.04 5.32
C LEU A 121 14.09 7.02 5.99
N ASP A 122 13.69 7.65 7.09
CA ASP A 122 14.55 8.56 7.85
C ASP A 122 15.80 7.85 8.38
N TYR A 123 15.68 6.61 8.80
CA TYR A 123 16.83 5.80 9.18
C TYR A 123 17.75 5.52 7.99
N TYR A 124 17.24 5.09 6.86
CA TYR A 124 18.04 4.82 5.66
C TYR A 124 18.70 6.09 5.12
N MET A 125 18.07 7.24 5.26
CA MET A 125 18.64 8.54 4.89
C MET A 125 19.54 9.14 6.00
N GLN A 126 19.79 8.40 7.06
CA GLN A 126 20.65 8.81 8.19
C GLN A 126 20.15 10.09 8.92
N ARG A 127 18.85 10.31 8.93
CA ARG A 127 18.21 11.42 9.66
C ARG A 127 17.98 11.09 11.13
N ILE A 128 17.87 9.80 11.44
CA ILE A 128 17.69 9.28 12.80
C ILE A 128 18.67 8.13 13.07
N THR A 129 18.93 7.87 14.36
CA THR A 129 19.76 6.75 14.78
C THR A 129 18.96 5.44 14.84
N ALA A 130 19.66 4.31 14.99
CA ALA A 130 19.01 3.01 15.17
C ALA A 130 18.15 2.97 16.46
N GLU A 131 18.61 3.58 17.53
CA GLU A 131 17.87 3.70 18.79
C GLU A 131 16.57 4.48 18.61
N GLN A 132 16.62 5.61 17.89
CA GLN A 132 15.44 6.41 17.58
C GLN A 132 14.46 5.67 16.67
N LEU A 133 14.96 4.87 15.71
CA LEU A 133 14.13 4.00 14.90
C LEU A 133 13.37 2.98 15.77
N VAL A 134 14.08 2.27 16.64
CA VAL A 134 13.46 1.27 17.53
C VAL A 134 12.40 1.91 18.42
N GLU A 135 12.72 3.03 19.04
CA GLU A 135 11.79 3.77 19.92
C GLU A 135 10.50 4.16 19.17
N ALA A 136 10.63 4.73 17.97
CA ALA A 136 9.47 5.12 17.16
C ALA A 136 8.62 3.91 16.74
N LEU A 137 9.26 2.79 16.37
CA LEU A 137 8.53 1.56 16.00
C LEU A 137 7.83 0.94 17.21
N GLU A 138 8.44 0.99 18.39
CA GLU A 138 7.83 0.54 19.64
C GLU A 138 6.57 1.35 19.99
N GLU A 139 6.61 2.67 19.83
CA GLU A 139 5.45 3.54 20.05
C GLU A 139 4.29 3.16 19.10
N LEU A 140 4.59 2.95 17.82
CA LEU A 140 3.60 2.53 16.84
C LEU A 140 3.00 1.16 17.15
N ALA A 141 3.81 0.22 17.59
CA ALA A 141 3.35 -1.11 17.99
C ALA A 141 2.43 -1.05 19.22
N GLU A 142 2.74 -0.20 20.19
CA GLU A 142 1.93 -0.02 21.40
C GLU A 142 0.54 0.57 21.08
N GLU A 143 0.42 1.39 20.04
CA GLU A 143 -0.89 1.90 19.57
C GLU A 143 -1.80 0.78 19.05
N VAL A 144 -1.22 -0.24 18.40
CA VAL A 144 -1.98 -1.33 17.76
C VAL A 144 -2.25 -2.48 18.74
N VAL A 145 -1.24 -2.83 19.50
CA VAL A 145 -1.30 -3.92 20.50
C VAL A 145 -0.86 -3.36 21.84
N PRO A 146 -1.78 -2.78 22.62
CA PRO A 146 -1.45 -2.27 23.93
C PRO A 146 -0.73 -3.31 24.78
N GLN A 147 0.37 -2.91 25.42
CA GLN A 147 1.22 -3.77 26.26
C GLN A 147 1.99 -4.84 25.46
N TYR A 148 2.20 -4.65 24.15
CA TYR A 148 2.96 -5.61 23.34
C TYR A 148 4.35 -5.94 23.94
N LYS A 149 4.98 -5.00 24.64
CA LYS A 149 6.26 -5.19 25.33
C LYS A 149 6.24 -6.34 26.32
N LYS A 150 5.09 -6.67 26.89
CA LYS A 150 4.92 -7.83 27.78
C LYS A 150 5.05 -9.17 27.08
N PHE A 151 4.98 -9.19 25.75
CA PHE A 151 5.13 -10.41 24.96
C PHE A 151 6.58 -10.63 24.47
N LEU A 152 7.47 -9.67 24.74
CA LEU A 152 8.89 -9.75 24.34
C LEU A 152 9.79 -10.29 25.47
N ASP A 153 9.29 -10.38 26.68
CA ASP A 153 9.95 -10.97 27.84
C ASP A 153 9.59 -12.46 27.99
#